data_ada8ba9191d06dac1d8937b2b401e040
#
_entry.id   ada8ba9191d06dac1d8937b2b401e040
#
_cell.length_a   1.000
_cell.length_b   1.000
_cell.length_c   1.000
_cell.angle_alpha   90.00
_cell.angle_beta   90.00
_cell.angle_gamma   90.00
#
_symmetry.space_group_name_H-M   'P 1'
#
loop_
_entity.id
_entity.type
_entity.pdbx_description
1 polymer ?
#
loop_
_entity_poly.entity_id
_entity_poly.type
_entity_poly.pdbx_seq_one_letter_code
_entity_poly.pdbx_strand_id
1 'polypeptide(L)'
;MAMLEVKDLQVYYGVIQALKGISFHVNQGEVIALIGANGAGKSTFLKVLCGDLEPTKGSVSKPAELRMSVLRQDHYAFDDYTVQDTVILGNKRLYDIMQEKDALYAKEDFSEEDGTRASELEAEFAELNGWEAESDASKLIQGLGLPEEILYQKMDSLTGNEKVKVLLAQCLFGNPDIILMDEPTNHLDVVNSFCV
;
A
#
# COMPACT_ATOMS: atom_id res chain seq x y z
N MET A 1 12.46 -18.98 -6.10
CA MET A 1 12.95 -18.31 -4.87
C MET A 1 11.72 -17.78 -4.14
N ALA A 2 11.62 -17.99 -2.83
CA ALA A 2 10.44 -17.49 -2.10
C ALA A 2 10.44 -15.96 -2.08
N MET A 3 9.30 -15.34 -2.43
CA MET A 3 9.08 -13.90 -2.34
C MET A 3 8.76 -13.46 -0.92
N LEU A 4 8.12 -14.36 -0.15
CA LEU A 4 7.79 -14.16 1.26
C LEU A 4 7.97 -15.50 1.98
N GLU A 5 8.65 -15.49 3.11
CA GLU A 5 8.81 -16.66 3.97
C GLU A 5 8.38 -16.31 5.40
N VAL A 6 7.53 -17.15 5.95
CA VAL A 6 7.03 -17.05 7.33
C VAL A 6 7.42 -18.32 8.07
N LYS A 7 8.11 -18.18 9.22
CA LYS A 7 8.60 -19.30 10.03
C LYS A 7 8.11 -19.20 11.47
N ASP A 8 7.40 -20.22 11.92
CA ASP A 8 6.92 -20.45 13.29
C ASP A 8 6.33 -19.18 13.95
N LEU A 9 5.48 -18.46 13.21
CA LEU A 9 4.95 -17.18 13.63
C LEU A 9 3.96 -17.34 14.78
N GLN A 10 4.33 -16.80 15.95
CA GLN A 10 3.50 -16.82 17.16
C GLN A 10 3.27 -15.40 17.67
N VAL A 11 2.04 -15.09 18.03
CA VAL A 11 1.65 -13.81 18.61
C VAL A 11 0.78 -14.04 19.82
N TYR A 12 1.10 -13.33 20.90
CA TYR A 12 0.35 -13.33 22.15
C TYR A 12 -0.15 -11.92 22.48
N TYR A 13 -1.41 -11.81 22.89
CA TYR A 13 -1.99 -10.64 23.53
C TYR A 13 -2.18 -10.99 25.03
N GLY A 14 -1.17 -10.66 25.85
CA GLY A 14 -1.12 -11.10 27.24
C GLY A 14 -1.09 -12.63 27.29
N VAL A 15 -2.14 -13.24 27.86
CA VAL A 15 -2.28 -14.72 28.00
C VAL A 15 -2.95 -15.38 26.80
N ILE A 16 -3.47 -14.61 25.86
CA ILE A 16 -4.20 -15.13 24.70
C ILE A 16 -3.24 -15.31 23.52
N GLN A 17 -3.07 -16.54 23.07
CA GLN A 17 -2.30 -16.84 21.87
C GLN A 17 -3.17 -16.66 20.62
N ALA A 18 -2.92 -15.58 19.88
CA ALA A 18 -3.63 -15.24 18.65
C ALA A 18 -3.11 -16.03 17.44
N LEU A 19 -1.77 -16.23 17.34
CA LEU A 19 -1.14 -17.05 16.30
C LEU A 19 -0.33 -18.17 16.94
N LYS A 20 -0.50 -19.40 16.43
CA LYS A 20 -0.03 -20.65 17.09
C LYS A 20 1.08 -21.36 16.33
N GLY A 21 2.02 -20.63 15.75
CA GLY A 21 3.14 -21.23 15.00
C GLY A 21 2.77 -21.46 13.52
N ILE A 22 2.57 -20.38 12.77
CA ILE A 22 2.25 -20.46 11.34
C ILE A 22 3.57 -20.44 10.56
N SER A 23 3.71 -21.36 9.60
CA SER A 23 4.86 -21.41 8.68
C SER A 23 4.37 -21.67 7.27
N PHE A 24 4.81 -20.85 6.31
CA PHE A 24 4.59 -21.06 4.88
C PHE A 24 5.54 -20.16 4.07
N HIS A 25 5.54 -20.34 2.77
CA HIS A 25 6.25 -19.48 1.84
C HIS A 25 5.35 -19.16 0.65
N VAL A 26 5.61 -18.04 -0.01
CA VAL A 26 4.95 -17.60 -1.24
C VAL A 26 6.00 -17.46 -2.33
N ASN A 27 5.76 -18.10 -3.48
CA ASN A 27 6.60 -17.95 -4.66
C ASN A 27 5.96 -16.99 -5.67
N GLN A 28 6.73 -16.60 -6.66
CA GLN A 28 6.23 -15.72 -7.72
C GLN A 28 5.04 -16.36 -8.46
N GLY A 29 3.99 -15.59 -8.65
CA GLY A 29 2.76 -16.03 -9.32
C GLY A 29 1.83 -16.89 -8.46
N GLU A 30 2.14 -17.08 -7.17
CA GLU A 30 1.25 -17.81 -6.25
C GLU A 30 0.24 -16.85 -5.59
N VAL A 31 -0.99 -17.34 -5.46
CA VAL A 31 -2.05 -16.70 -4.67
C VAL A 31 -2.33 -17.57 -3.46
N ILE A 32 -2.22 -17.00 -2.26
CA ILE A 32 -2.52 -17.69 -1.00
C ILE A 32 -3.76 -17.08 -0.36
N ALA A 33 -4.77 -17.89 -0.08
CA ALA A 33 -5.96 -17.47 0.63
C ALA A 33 -5.88 -17.87 2.12
N LEU A 34 -6.05 -16.88 3.01
CA LEU A 34 -6.20 -17.11 4.45
C LEU A 34 -7.68 -17.29 4.77
N ILE A 35 -8.07 -18.51 5.14
CA ILE A 35 -9.46 -18.84 5.48
C ILE A 35 -9.52 -19.13 6.98
N GLY A 36 -10.56 -18.60 7.64
CA GLY A 36 -10.80 -18.82 9.06
C GLY A 36 -12.01 -18.02 9.56
N ALA A 37 -12.60 -18.47 10.67
CA ALA A 37 -13.70 -17.76 11.34
C ALA A 37 -13.24 -16.38 11.85
N ASN A 38 -14.20 -15.51 12.19
CA ASN A 38 -13.91 -14.26 12.88
C ASN A 38 -13.21 -14.57 14.23
N GLY A 39 -12.16 -13.82 14.53
CA GLY A 39 -11.30 -14.10 15.69
C GLY A 39 -10.22 -15.19 15.48
N ALA A 40 -10.11 -15.79 14.29
CA ALA A 40 -9.07 -16.79 14.00
C ALA A 40 -7.64 -16.20 13.86
N GLY A 41 -7.46 -14.90 14.06
CA GLY A 41 -6.15 -14.25 14.00
C GLY A 41 -5.75 -13.73 12.61
N LYS A 42 -6.65 -13.73 11.60
CA LYS A 42 -6.33 -13.24 10.24
C LYS A 42 -5.77 -11.83 10.23
N SER A 43 -6.47 -10.88 10.84
CA SER A 43 -6.03 -9.47 10.91
C SER A 43 -4.75 -9.30 11.74
N THR A 44 -4.54 -10.12 12.80
CA THR A 44 -3.28 -10.15 13.55
C THR A 44 -2.13 -10.60 12.66
N PHE A 45 -2.37 -11.63 11.87
CA PHE A 45 -1.38 -12.16 10.94
C PHE A 45 -1.00 -11.12 9.88
N LEU A 46 -1.99 -10.43 9.27
CA LEU A 46 -1.75 -9.35 8.31
C LEU A 46 -0.96 -8.19 8.93
N LYS A 47 -1.27 -7.78 10.18
CA LYS A 47 -0.50 -6.75 10.90
C LYS A 47 0.97 -7.13 11.07
N VAL A 48 1.27 -8.42 11.34
CA VAL A 48 2.66 -8.87 11.42
C VAL A 48 3.34 -8.84 10.06
N LEU A 49 2.66 -9.28 8.99
CA LEU A 49 3.22 -9.22 7.64
C LEU A 49 3.52 -7.79 7.20
N CYS A 50 2.68 -6.82 7.58
CA CYS A 50 2.85 -5.40 7.28
C CYS A 50 3.95 -4.72 8.12
N GLY A 51 4.41 -5.37 9.19
CA GLY A 51 5.30 -4.76 10.18
C GLY A 51 4.60 -3.84 11.20
N ASP A 52 3.27 -3.82 11.21
CA ASP A 52 2.47 -3.05 12.18
C ASP A 52 2.46 -3.70 13.58
N LEU A 53 2.86 -4.96 13.66
CA LEU A 53 2.94 -5.75 14.89
C LEU A 53 4.15 -6.67 14.88
N GLU A 54 4.98 -6.58 15.91
CA GLU A 54 6.10 -7.48 16.12
C GLU A 54 5.61 -8.87 16.59
N PRO A 55 6.07 -9.98 15.99
CA PRO A 55 5.71 -11.31 16.47
C PRO A 55 6.39 -11.60 17.81
N THR A 56 5.73 -12.38 18.66
CA THR A 56 6.32 -12.84 19.93
C THR A 56 7.41 -13.89 19.69
N LYS A 57 7.22 -14.74 18.67
CA LYS A 57 8.22 -15.70 18.17
C LYS A 57 8.05 -15.88 16.67
N GLY A 58 9.11 -16.43 16.05
CA GLY A 58 9.15 -16.66 14.62
C GLY A 58 9.65 -15.47 13.86
N SER A 59 9.59 -15.54 12.54
CA SER A 59 10.07 -14.47 11.66
C SER A 59 9.28 -14.41 10.38
N VAL A 60 9.22 -13.19 9.83
CA VAL A 60 8.78 -12.91 8.46
C VAL A 60 9.98 -12.37 7.70
N SER A 61 10.29 -12.95 6.57
CA SER A 61 11.39 -12.49 5.71
C SER A 61 10.95 -12.37 4.26
N LYS A 62 11.37 -11.28 3.62
CA LYS A 62 11.25 -11.04 2.20
C LYS A 62 12.52 -10.37 1.69
N PRO A 63 12.93 -10.56 0.44
CA PRO A 63 13.96 -9.75 -0.18
C PRO A 63 13.68 -8.24 -0.01
N ALA A 64 14.73 -7.47 0.28
CA ALA A 64 14.58 -6.03 0.59
C ALA A 64 14.04 -5.23 -0.61
N GLU A 65 14.39 -5.68 -1.80
CA GLU A 65 13.99 -5.09 -3.09
C GLU A 65 12.50 -5.27 -3.41
N LEU A 66 11.84 -6.29 -2.81
CA LEU A 66 10.42 -6.54 -3.08
C LEU A 66 9.52 -5.56 -2.33
N ARG A 67 8.64 -4.95 -3.08
CA ARG A 67 7.60 -4.06 -2.54
C ARG A 67 6.36 -4.87 -2.18
N MET A 68 5.85 -4.60 -0.99
CA MET A 68 4.62 -5.20 -0.50
C MET A 68 3.59 -4.09 -0.26
N SER A 69 2.40 -4.29 -0.78
CA SER A 69 1.27 -3.39 -0.60
C SER A 69 0.12 -4.07 0.11
N VAL A 70 -0.69 -3.30 0.81
CA VAL A 70 -1.76 -3.79 1.68
C VAL A 70 -3.04 -3.04 1.41
N LEU A 71 -4.08 -3.76 1.00
CA LEU A 71 -5.43 -3.21 0.95
C LEU A 71 -6.03 -3.28 2.36
N ARG A 72 -6.12 -2.12 3.04
CA ARG A 72 -6.68 -1.99 4.38
C ARG A 72 -8.19 -1.74 4.32
N GLN A 73 -8.90 -2.17 5.36
CA GLN A 73 -10.37 -1.98 5.48
C GLN A 73 -10.77 -0.57 5.95
N ASP A 74 -9.84 0.24 6.42
CA ASP A 74 -10.14 1.60 6.88
C ASP A 74 -10.33 2.54 5.69
N HIS A 75 -11.57 2.73 5.29
CA HIS A 75 -11.96 3.56 4.17
C HIS A 75 -11.92 5.06 4.48
N TYR A 76 -11.72 5.45 5.73
CA TYR A 76 -11.75 6.85 6.19
C TYR A 76 -10.36 7.41 6.49
N ALA A 77 -9.34 6.56 6.50
CA ALA A 77 -7.97 6.97 6.85
C ALA A 77 -7.39 8.07 5.94
N PHE A 78 -7.97 8.27 4.75
CA PHE A 78 -7.51 9.20 3.73
C PHE A 78 -8.50 10.32 3.41
N ASP A 79 -9.52 10.54 4.23
CA ASP A 79 -10.61 11.48 3.95
C ASP A 79 -10.11 12.93 3.71
N ASP A 80 -8.99 13.32 4.30
CA ASP A 80 -8.38 14.65 4.13
C ASP A 80 -7.56 14.80 2.83
N TYR A 81 -7.21 13.70 2.18
CA TYR A 81 -6.40 13.69 0.96
C TYR A 81 -7.25 13.79 -0.31
N THR A 82 -6.63 14.25 -1.40
CA THR A 82 -7.24 14.09 -2.73
C THR A 82 -7.17 12.62 -3.17
N VAL A 83 -7.99 12.25 -4.14
CA VAL A 83 -7.92 10.91 -4.76
C VAL A 83 -6.54 10.66 -5.35
N GLN A 84 -5.96 11.65 -6.06
CA GLN A 84 -4.62 11.56 -6.64
C GLN A 84 -3.56 11.31 -5.57
N ASP A 85 -3.53 12.11 -4.50
CA ASP A 85 -2.60 11.94 -3.38
C ASP A 85 -2.76 10.57 -2.75
N THR A 86 -4.01 10.13 -2.55
CA THR A 86 -4.32 8.83 -1.96
C THR A 86 -3.74 7.69 -2.79
N VAL A 87 -3.88 7.75 -4.12
CA VAL A 87 -3.30 6.72 -5.01
C VAL A 87 -1.77 6.75 -4.94
N ILE A 88 -1.15 7.93 -5.04
CA ILE A 88 0.32 8.08 -5.02
C ILE A 88 0.91 7.64 -3.67
N LEU A 89 0.18 7.81 -2.56
CA LEU A 89 0.54 7.29 -1.23
C LEU A 89 0.73 5.76 -1.20
N GLY A 90 0.29 5.02 -2.21
CA GLY A 90 0.66 3.62 -2.43
C GLY A 90 2.17 3.41 -2.56
N ASN A 91 2.92 4.44 -2.97
CA ASN A 91 4.36 4.55 -2.83
C ASN A 91 4.71 5.72 -1.90
N LYS A 92 4.66 5.45 -0.59
CA LYS A 92 4.87 6.49 0.42
C LYS A 92 6.17 7.27 0.20
N ARG A 93 7.27 6.60 -0.19
CA ARG A 93 8.54 7.29 -0.40
C ARG A 93 8.47 8.30 -1.55
N LEU A 94 7.82 7.93 -2.65
CA LEU A 94 7.60 8.84 -3.77
C LEU A 94 6.76 10.05 -3.34
N TYR A 95 5.68 9.81 -2.61
CA TYR A 95 4.83 10.89 -2.09
C TYR A 95 5.60 11.84 -1.17
N ASP A 96 6.38 11.29 -0.22
CA ASP A 96 7.20 12.09 0.70
C ASP A 96 8.22 12.96 -0.07
N ILE A 97 8.84 12.44 -1.14
CA ILE A 97 9.74 13.19 -2.02
C ILE A 97 8.99 14.35 -2.71
N MET A 98 7.80 14.08 -3.25
CA MET A 98 6.99 15.13 -3.90
C MET A 98 6.71 16.28 -2.92
N GLN A 99 6.26 15.95 -1.71
CA GLN A 99 5.97 16.95 -0.68
C GLN A 99 7.23 17.72 -0.25
N GLU A 100 8.36 17.03 -0.07
CA GLU A 100 9.63 17.66 0.32
C GLU A 100 10.15 18.59 -0.78
N LYS A 101 10.05 18.18 -2.06
CA LYS A 101 10.41 19.03 -3.21
C LYS A 101 9.56 20.29 -3.26
N ASP A 102 8.23 20.15 -3.15
CA ASP A 102 7.32 21.30 -3.17
C ASP A 102 7.63 22.27 -2.02
N ALA A 103 7.88 21.75 -0.83
CA ALA A 103 8.25 22.56 0.32
C ALA A 103 9.60 23.27 0.14
N LEU A 104 10.59 22.60 -0.46
CA LEU A 104 11.91 23.19 -0.76
C LEU A 104 11.81 24.33 -1.78
N TYR A 105 11.09 24.10 -2.88
CA TYR A 105 10.95 25.09 -3.94
C TYR A 105 10.04 26.27 -3.57
N ALA A 106 9.19 26.12 -2.56
CA ALA A 106 8.37 27.20 -2.01
C ALA A 106 9.13 28.13 -1.04
N LYS A 107 10.39 27.82 -0.66
CA LYS A 107 11.19 28.66 0.24
C LYS A 107 11.56 29.99 -0.44
N GLU A 108 11.38 31.08 0.29
CA GLU A 108 11.85 32.41 -0.15
C GLU A 108 13.38 32.52 -0.09
N ASP A 109 14.00 31.91 0.93
CA ASP A 109 15.45 31.87 1.15
C ASP A 109 16.01 30.50 0.75
N PHE A 110 16.17 30.27 -0.54
CA PHE A 110 16.72 29.02 -1.07
C PHE A 110 18.24 29.00 -0.93
N SER A 111 18.76 28.15 -0.05
CA SER A 111 20.19 28.04 0.27
C SER A 111 20.93 27.06 -0.65
N GLU A 112 22.27 27.04 -0.60
CA GLU A 112 23.10 26.07 -1.30
C GLU A 112 22.85 24.63 -0.80
N GLU A 113 22.57 24.49 0.50
CA GLU A 113 22.18 23.19 1.11
C GLU A 113 20.84 22.71 0.56
N ASP A 114 19.86 23.61 0.40
CA ASP A 114 18.58 23.30 -0.23
C ASP A 114 18.77 22.85 -1.69
N GLY A 115 19.70 23.48 -2.42
CA GLY A 115 20.04 23.10 -3.80
C GLY A 115 20.64 21.68 -3.88
N THR A 116 21.51 21.33 -2.95
CA THR A 116 22.07 19.98 -2.84
C THR A 116 20.97 18.96 -2.54
N ARG A 117 20.12 19.25 -1.56
CA ARG A 117 18.99 18.39 -1.18
C ARG A 117 17.99 18.23 -2.31
N ALA A 118 17.65 19.29 -3.02
CA ALA A 118 16.77 19.24 -4.19
C ALA A 118 17.34 18.31 -5.28
N SER A 119 18.65 18.36 -5.52
CA SER A 119 19.32 17.51 -6.52
C SER A 119 19.25 16.01 -6.13
N GLU A 120 19.42 15.70 -4.84
CA GLU A 120 19.27 14.32 -4.33
C GLU A 120 17.84 13.83 -4.52
N LEU A 121 16.84 14.66 -4.15
CA LEU A 121 15.43 14.32 -4.30
C LEU A 121 15.03 14.15 -5.77
N GLU A 122 15.56 14.97 -6.70
CA GLU A 122 15.32 14.81 -8.13
C GLU A 122 15.85 13.48 -8.66
N ALA A 123 17.04 13.07 -8.23
CA ALA A 123 17.61 11.77 -8.61
C ALA A 123 16.72 10.61 -8.12
N GLU A 124 16.34 10.62 -6.86
CA GLU A 124 15.48 9.58 -6.28
C GLU A 124 14.07 9.59 -6.88
N PHE A 125 13.53 10.78 -7.16
CA PHE A 125 12.24 10.95 -7.84
C PHE A 125 12.25 10.31 -9.24
N ALA A 126 13.33 10.51 -9.99
CA ALA A 126 13.49 9.89 -11.30
C ALA A 126 13.62 8.36 -11.22
N GLU A 127 14.37 7.83 -10.23
CA GLU A 127 14.50 6.38 -9.99
C GLU A 127 13.16 5.72 -9.67
N LEU A 128 12.27 6.44 -8.98
CA LEU A 128 10.93 5.97 -8.62
C LEU A 128 9.87 6.24 -9.70
N ASN A 129 10.27 6.65 -10.91
CA ASN A 129 9.39 7.07 -12.02
C ASN A 129 8.39 8.17 -11.61
N GLY A 130 8.82 9.10 -10.78
CA GLY A 130 7.97 10.16 -10.25
C GLY A 130 7.30 11.05 -11.31
N TRP A 131 7.95 11.24 -12.48
CA TRP A 131 7.40 12.00 -13.60
C TRP A 131 6.13 11.40 -14.19
N GLU A 132 5.95 10.09 -14.06
CA GLU A 132 4.76 9.37 -14.55
C GLU A 132 3.70 9.16 -13.44
N ALA A 133 3.96 9.57 -12.19
CA ALA A 133 3.13 9.26 -11.04
C ALA A 133 1.66 9.69 -11.20
N GLU A 134 1.42 10.92 -11.67
CA GLU A 134 0.07 11.42 -11.91
C GLU A 134 -0.63 10.68 -13.05
N SER A 135 0.09 10.44 -14.15
CA SER A 135 -0.42 9.68 -15.29
C SER A 135 -0.76 8.24 -14.91
N ASP A 136 0.07 7.61 -14.10
CA ASP A 136 -0.16 6.24 -13.64
C ASP A 136 -1.31 6.17 -12.63
N ALA A 137 -1.46 7.15 -11.75
CA ALA A 137 -2.63 7.28 -10.89
C ALA A 137 -3.91 7.42 -11.71
N SER A 138 -3.92 8.28 -12.75
CA SER A 138 -5.05 8.46 -13.67
C SER A 138 -5.42 7.15 -14.38
N LYS A 139 -4.43 6.44 -14.93
CA LYS A 139 -4.65 5.12 -15.60
C LYS A 139 -5.28 4.10 -14.66
N LEU A 140 -4.81 4.03 -13.39
CA LEU A 140 -5.37 3.10 -12.40
C LEU A 140 -6.83 3.43 -12.07
N ILE A 141 -7.13 4.70 -11.85
CA ILE A 141 -8.49 5.18 -11.55
C ILE A 141 -9.43 4.86 -12.71
N GLN A 142 -9.04 5.18 -13.95
CA GLN A 142 -9.83 4.88 -15.14
C GLN A 142 -9.97 3.36 -15.36
N GLY A 143 -8.91 2.59 -15.13
CA GLY A 143 -8.93 1.12 -15.21
C GLY A 143 -9.90 0.47 -14.22
N LEU A 144 -10.18 1.13 -13.09
CA LEU A 144 -11.18 0.70 -12.09
C LEU A 144 -12.59 1.23 -12.38
N GLY A 145 -12.79 1.86 -13.55
CA GLY A 145 -14.09 2.36 -13.99
C GLY A 145 -14.55 3.60 -13.23
N LEU A 146 -13.61 4.44 -12.78
CA LEU A 146 -13.88 5.75 -12.22
C LEU A 146 -13.47 6.84 -13.24
N PRO A 147 -14.20 7.97 -13.30
CA PRO A 147 -13.86 9.05 -14.21
C PRO A 147 -12.59 9.79 -13.71
N GLU A 148 -11.82 10.35 -14.64
CA GLU A 148 -10.57 11.04 -14.31
C GLU A 148 -10.77 12.29 -13.45
N GLU A 149 -11.91 12.94 -13.59
CA GLU A 149 -12.24 14.17 -12.89
C GLU A 149 -12.26 14.02 -11.37
N ILE A 150 -12.41 12.79 -10.85
CA ILE A 150 -12.41 12.57 -9.40
C ILE A 150 -11.01 12.73 -8.78
N LEU A 151 -9.93 12.66 -9.57
CA LEU A 151 -8.55 12.74 -9.06
C LEU A 151 -8.32 13.96 -8.16
N TYR A 152 -8.95 15.09 -8.50
CA TYR A 152 -8.81 16.36 -7.77
C TYR A 152 -9.83 16.53 -6.64
N GLN A 153 -10.74 15.59 -6.45
CA GLN A 153 -11.70 15.61 -5.37
C GLN A 153 -11.08 15.03 -4.10
N LYS A 154 -11.59 15.45 -2.94
CA LYS A 154 -11.21 14.83 -1.66
C LYS A 154 -11.90 13.48 -1.48
N MET A 155 -11.21 12.58 -0.80
CA MET A 155 -11.73 11.25 -0.48
C MET A 155 -13.04 11.28 0.32
N ASP A 156 -13.23 12.28 1.20
CA ASP A 156 -14.46 12.43 2.01
C ASP A 156 -15.71 12.63 1.15
N SER A 157 -15.60 13.22 -0.05
CA SER A 157 -16.71 13.47 -0.97
C SER A 157 -17.17 12.21 -1.74
N LEU A 158 -16.39 11.12 -1.71
CA LEU A 158 -16.65 9.90 -2.45
C LEU A 158 -17.64 8.98 -1.72
N THR A 159 -18.39 8.22 -2.49
CA THR A 159 -19.19 7.10 -1.95
C THR A 159 -18.30 5.98 -1.42
N GLY A 160 -18.82 5.13 -0.53
CA GLY A 160 -18.02 4.01 0.00
C GLY A 160 -17.48 3.07 -1.06
N ASN A 161 -18.22 2.83 -2.15
CA ASN A 161 -17.76 1.99 -3.27
C ASN A 161 -16.62 2.65 -4.06
N GLU A 162 -16.70 3.95 -4.30
CA GLU A 162 -15.63 4.71 -4.95
C GLU A 162 -14.36 4.74 -4.09
N LYS A 163 -14.50 4.97 -2.77
CA LYS A 163 -13.37 4.90 -1.82
C LYS A 163 -12.62 3.56 -1.90
N VAL A 164 -13.36 2.44 -1.93
CA VAL A 164 -12.76 1.11 -2.07
C VAL A 164 -11.97 0.97 -3.36
N LYS A 165 -12.50 1.46 -4.48
CA LYS A 165 -11.80 1.45 -5.77
C LYS A 165 -10.52 2.29 -5.73
N VAL A 166 -10.58 3.48 -5.11
CA VAL A 166 -9.39 4.33 -4.94
C VAL A 166 -8.33 3.65 -4.07
N LEU A 167 -8.73 3.01 -2.96
CA LEU A 167 -7.79 2.25 -2.12
C LEU A 167 -7.20 1.04 -2.84
N LEU A 168 -7.96 0.43 -3.75
CA LEU A 168 -7.42 -0.61 -4.62
C LEU A 168 -6.40 -0.03 -5.61
N ALA A 169 -6.67 1.14 -6.21
CA ALA A 169 -5.70 1.85 -7.05
C ALA A 169 -4.43 2.18 -6.25
N GLN A 170 -4.57 2.69 -5.02
CA GLN A 170 -3.45 2.93 -4.10
C GLN A 170 -2.62 1.66 -3.88
N CYS A 171 -3.30 0.53 -3.62
CA CYS A 171 -2.64 -0.75 -3.38
C CYS A 171 -1.84 -1.23 -4.61
N LEU A 172 -2.34 -0.98 -5.82
CA LEU A 172 -1.72 -1.38 -7.09
C LEU A 172 -0.64 -0.38 -7.57
N PHE A 173 -0.64 0.84 -7.03
CA PHE A 173 0.25 1.91 -7.50
C PHE A 173 1.72 1.55 -7.36
N GLY A 174 2.49 1.81 -8.41
CA GLY A 174 3.93 1.53 -8.47
C GLY A 174 4.28 0.05 -8.57
N ASN A 175 3.36 -0.81 -9.04
CA ASN A 175 3.57 -2.23 -9.33
C ASN A 175 4.19 -3.01 -8.15
N PRO A 176 3.46 -3.20 -7.03
CA PRO A 176 3.98 -3.99 -5.91
C PRO A 176 4.17 -5.46 -6.31
N ASP A 177 5.23 -6.09 -5.77
CA ASP A 177 5.53 -7.50 -6.01
C ASP A 177 4.63 -8.43 -5.21
N ILE A 178 4.18 -7.97 -4.04
CA ILE A 178 3.31 -8.71 -3.12
C ILE A 178 2.13 -7.82 -2.73
N ILE A 179 0.92 -8.36 -2.87
CA ILE A 179 -0.31 -7.68 -2.46
C ILE A 179 -0.96 -8.49 -1.34
N LEU A 180 -1.26 -7.83 -0.23
CA LEU A 180 -2.03 -8.37 0.88
C LEU A 180 -3.43 -7.76 0.88
N MET A 181 -4.46 -8.59 0.96
CA MET A 181 -5.85 -8.14 1.02
C MET A 181 -6.55 -8.75 2.23
N ASP A 182 -7.18 -7.90 3.06
CA ASP A 182 -8.02 -8.35 4.17
C ASP A 182 -9.48 -8.40 3.70
N GLU A 183 -10.09 -9.60 3.76
CA GLU A 183 -11.50 -9.85 3.38
C GLU A 183 -11.91 -9.30 1.99
N PRO A 184 -11.22 -9.67 0.91
CA PRO A 184 -11.49 -9.11 -0.42
C PRO A 184 -12.90 -9.43 -0.95
N THR A 185 -13.61 -10.39 -0.34
CA THR A 185 -14.93 -10.84 -0.78
C THR A 185 -16.05 -9.83 -0.56
N ASN A 186 -15.89 -8.87 0.36
CA ASN A 186 -16.87 -7.80 0.56
C ASN A 186 -16.88 -6.78 -0.60
N HIS A 187 -15.94 -6.90 -1.55
CA HIS A 187 -15.74 -5.97 -2.66
C HIS A 187 -15.65 -6.69 -4.02
N LEU A 188 -16.19 -7.90 -4.13
CA LEU A 188 -16.07 -8.80 -5.29
C LEU A 188 -16.62 -8.25 -6.62
N ASP A 189 -17.49 -7.25 -6.60
CA ASP A 189 -17.93 -6.59 -7.83
C ASP A 189 -16.77 -5.88 -8.56
N VAL A 190 -15.69 -5.56 -7.84
CA VAL A 190 -14.47 -4.96 -8.39
C VAL A 190 -13.50 -6.02 -8.91
N VAL A 191 -13.42 -7.19 -8.25
CA VAL A 191 -12.46 -8.27 -8.59
C VAL A 191 -12.83 -8.98 -9.90
N ASN A 192 -14.11 -9.05 -10.25
CA ASN A 192 -14.56 -9.65 -11.52
C ASN A 192 -14.12 -8.87 -12.78
N SER A 193 -13.61 -7.64 -12.62
CA SER A 193 -13.08 -6.84 -13.74
C SER A 193 -11.61 -7.12 -14.06
N PHE A 194 -10.91 -7.88 -13.22
CA PHE A 194 -9.48 -8.19 -13.38
C PHE A 194 -9.17 -9.60 -13.91
N CYS A 195 -10.18 -10.42 -14.16
CA CYS A 195 -10.02 -11.73 -14.81
C CYS A 195 -10.28 -11.62 -16.31
N VAL A 196 -9.37 -11.00 -17.07
CA VAL A 196 -9.25 -11.16 -18.53
C VAL A 196 -7.78 -11.29 -18.88
#